data_38905b57a1ab27c98de7830de5057519
#
_entry.id   38905b57a1ab27c98de7830de5057519
#
_cell.length_a   1.000
_cell.length_b   1.000
_cell.length_c   1.000
_cell.angle_alpha   90.00
_cell.angle_beta   90.00
_cell.angle_gamma   90.00
#
_symmetry.space_group_name_H-M   'P 1'
#
loop_
_entity.id
_entity.type
_entity.pdbx_description
1 polymer ?
#
loop_
_entity_poly.entity_id
_entity_poly.type
_entity_poly.pdbx_seq_one_letter_code
_entity_poly.pdbx_strand_id
1 'polypeptide(L)'
;MKKVLLRAPLLTNSGYGVHSRQIFRWLEQLDVDLTVECLQWGKTSWTLDEKKENGVFKRIMEHSKPLSPGSYDISLQVQLPNEWDNSLAKFNIGVTAAVETDKCNPKWIEDCNKMNQIIVPSTFTKNVIKRSGPLKTPIFVVQEWFDQKILSRSLIDKTLNDERFGFIKTDFNILVIAQITSMNDNTDRKNLVNTIKWCYKEFEKNPDVGIVIKTNFGKGTELDKDLTRQFLKQRINEFRKNDGPKIYLVHGNLNTEEVFALYQHKKMKMFALATRGEGYGLPLIEAAASGLPIVTTNWSGHLEFLKKDLFYPVDYSLKQIEKEKIDNNIFMDGHKWAEPSEVSFKKQIRSVYDNYNDAKRRSKKLKDHVLKNYNDLVIRKSYSDIVFGGKK
;
A
#
# COMPACT_ATOMS: atom_id res chain seq x y z
N MET A 1 -29.39 17.21 -7.16
CA MET A 1 -28.15 16.70 -6.56
C MET A 1 -28.33 15.20 -6.33
N LYS A 2 -27.38 14.31 -6.75
CA LYS A 2 -27.43 12.87 -6.50
C LYS A 2 -27.08 12.60 -5.04
N LYS A 3 -27.82 11.68 -4.39
CA LYS A 3 -27.50 11.21 -3.04
C LYS A 3 -26.49 10.08 -3.13
N VAL A 4 -25.30 10.27 -2.57
CA VAL A 4 -24.19 9.31 -2.63
C VAL A 4 -23.82 8.85 -1.22
N LEU A 5 -23.75 7.53 -1.02
CA LEU A 5 -23.21 6.93 0.20
C LEU A 5 -21.78 6.43 -0.05
N LEU A 6 -20.84 6.85 0.78
CA LEU A 6 -19.50 6.27 0.87
C LEU A 6 -19.41 5.46 2.16
N ARG A 7 -19.37 4.14 2.05
CA ARG A 7 -19.21 3.18 3.15
C ARG A 7 -17.80 2.62 3.14
N ALA A 8 -16.95 3.01 4.09
CA ALA A 8 -15.52 2.75 3.98
C ALA A 8 -14.75 2.90 5.31
N PRO A 9 -13.55 2.28 5.46
CA PRO A 9 -12.71 2.41 6.65
C PRO A 9 -11.90 3.73 6.69
N LEU A 10 -12.58 4.86 6.52
CA LEU A 10 -12.03 6.19 6.31
C LEU A 10 -11.10 6.69 7.42
N LEU A 11 -11.38 6.29 8.68
CA LEU A 11 -10.63 6.75 9.84
C LEU A 11 -9.41 5.87 10.18
N THR A 12 -9.14 4.82 9.40
CA THR A 12 -8.09 3.85 9.71
C THR A 12 -6.74 4.22 9.09
N ASN A 13 -5.64 3.85 9.77
CA ASN A 13 -4.28 3.99 9.26
C ASN A 13 -3.86 2.74 8.44
N SER A 14 -4.71 2.32 7.51
CA SER A 14 -4.48 1.19 6.60
C SER A 14 -4.41 1.64 5.15
N GLY A 15 -3.95 0.77 4.24
CA GLY A 15 -4.02 1.02 2.79
C GLY A 15 -5.46 1.27 2.33
N TYR A 16 -6.42 0.47 2.81
CA TYR A 16 -7.84 0.69 2.56
C TYR A 16 -8.33 2.05 3.10
N GLY A 17 -7.85 2.49 4.28
CA GLY A 17 -8.17 3.81 4.80
C GLY A 17 -7.63 4.95 3.93
N VAL A 18 -6.40 4.81 3.41
CA VAL A 18 -5.82 5.79 2.47
C VAL A 18 -6.64 5.85 1.18
N HIS A 19 -6.94 4.70 0.57
CA HIS A 19 -7.78 4.62 -0.63
C HIS A 19 -9.17 5.21 -0.40
N SER A 20 -9.79 4.90 0.74
CA SER A 20 -11.10 5.46 1.12
C SER A 20 -11.08 6.98 1.21
N ARG A 21 -10.04 7.56 1.82
CA ARG A 21 -9.86 9.02 1.87
C ARG A 21 -9.57 9.65 0.51
N GLN A 22 -8.95 8.93 -0.39
CA GLN A 22 -8.82 9.36 -1.78
C GLN A 22 -10.21 9.49 -2.43
N ILE A 23 -11.03 8.45 -2.35
CA ILE A 23 -12.41 8.46 -2.88
C ILE A 23 -13.25 9.57 -2.22
N PHE A 24 -13.13 9.75 -0.89
CA PHE A 24 -13.82 10.83 -0.18
C PHE A 24 -13.44 12.22 -0.74
N ARG A 25 -12.14 12.50 -0.89
CA ARG A 25 -11.65 13.78 -1.45
C ARG A 25 -12.08 14.00 -2.90
N TRP A 26 -12.30 12.95 -3.66
CA TRP A 26 -12.86 13.05 -4.99
C TRP A 26 -14.35 13.41 -4.93
N LEU A 27 -15.15 12.68 -4.13
CA LEU A 27 -16.59 12.93 -3.99
C LEU A 27 -16.92 14.31 -3.41
N GLU A 28 -16.12 14.79 -2.46
CA GLU A 28 -16.25 16.10 -1.82
C GLU A 28 -16.16 17.30 -2.81
N GLN A 29 -15.53 17.08 -3.97
CA GLN A 29 -15.39 18.10 -5.01
C GLN A 29 -16.53 18.10 -6.02
N LEU A 30 -17.44 17.16 -5.92
CA LEU A 30 -18.57 17.01 -6.83
C LEU A 30 -19.84 17.62 -6.24
N ASP A 31 -20.75 18.01 -7.11
CA ASP A 31 -22.10 18.47 -6.70
C ASP A 31 -22.99 17.26 -6.36
N VAL A 32 -22.77 16.66 -5.18
CA VAL A 32 -23.49 15.51 -4.65
C VAL A 32 -23.89 15.71 -3.18
N ASP A 33 -25.00 15.13 -2.76
CA ASP A 33 -25.36 15.01 -1.34
C ASP A 33 -24.65 13.77 -0.78
N LEU A 34 -23.47 13.99 -0.16
CA LEU A 34 -22.60 12.93 0.34
C LEU A 34 -22.95 12.56 1.78
N THR A 35 -23.23 11.29 2.00
CA THR A 35 -23.28 10.65 3.32
C THR A 35 -22.11 9.67 3.46
N VAL A 36 -21.53 9.61 4.65
CA VAL A 36 -20.40 8.73 4.97
C VAL A 36 -20.78 7.77 6.09
N GLU A 37 -20.41 6.50 5.92
CA GLU A 37 -20.37 5.50 6.98
C GLU A 37 -18.91 5.04 7.20
N CYS A 38 -18.37 5.36 8.40
CA CYS A 38 -17.03 4.95 8.79
C CYS A 38 -17.03 3.52 9.32
N LEU A 39 -16.19 2.67 8.73
CA LEU A 39 -16.09 1.26 9.10
C LEU A 39 -14.76 0.97 9.82
N GLN A 40 -14.77 -0.10 10.61
CA GLN A 40 -13.56 -0.68 11.17
C GLN A 40 -12.81 -1.48 10.08
N TRP A 41 -11.48 -1.51 10.14
CA TRP A 41 -10.64 -2.35 9.30
C TRP A 41 -9.75 -3.24 10.17
N GLY A 42 -10.13 -4.47 10.33
CA GLY A 42 -9.45 -5.44 11.18
C GLY A 42 -9.15 -4.88 12.57
N LYS A 43 -7.88 -4.98 13.00
CA LYS A 43 -7.41 -4.44 14.30
C LYS A 43 -6.75 -3.07 14.19
N THR A 44 -6.87 -2.39 13.04
CA THR A 44 -6.24 -1.08 12.80
C THR A 44 -6.92 0.01 13.64
N SER A 45 -6.12 0.86 14.28
CA SER A 45 -6.64 1.97 15.08
C SER A 45 -7.26 3.06 14.20
N TRP A 46 -8.29 3.72 14.72
CA TRP A 46 -8.82 4.93 14.13
C TRP A 46 -7.96 6.14 14.46
N THR A 47 -7.90 7.08 13.54
CA THR A 47 -7.37 8.43 13.75
C THR A 47 -8.56 9.37 13.94
N LEU A 48 -8.61 10.04 15.09
CA LEU A 48 -9.66 11.00 15.42
C LEU A 48 -9.12 12.44 15.48
N ASP A 49 -7.88 12.66 15.10
CA ASP A 49 -7.27 13.99 15.06
C ASP A 49 -7.83 14.78 13.86
N GLU A 50 -8.74 15.69 14.14
CA GLU A 50 -9.42 16.52 13.17
C GLU A 50 -8.49 17.33 12.27
N LYS A 51 -7.29 17.68 12.75
CA LYS A 51 -6.32 18.51 12.02
C LYS A 51 -5.50 17.71 11.01
N LYS A 52 -5.44 16.39 11.16
CA LYS A 52 -4.65 15.55 10.24
C LYS A 52 -5.13 15.66 8.80
N GLU A 53 -4.20 15.45 7.89
CA GLU A 53 -4.41 15.49 6.43
C GLU A 53 -5.17 16.74 5.98
N ASN A 54 -4.83 17.92 6.54
CA ASN A 54 -5.49 19.21 6.23
C ASN A 54 -6.99 19.21 6.57
N GLY A 55 -7.37 18.64 7.70
CA GLY A 55 -8.75 18.65 8.17
C GLY A 55 -9.68 17.64 7.49
N VAL A 56 -9.15 16.69 6.71
CA VAL A 56 -9.96 15.64 6.07
C VAL A 56 -10.74 14.83 7.09
N PHE A 57 -10.11 14.47 8.23
CA PHE A 57 -10.79 13.70 9.28
C PHE A 57 -12.00 14.46 9.87
N LYS A 58 -11.88 15.77 10.07
CA LYS A 58 -13.00 16.61 10.51
C LYS A 58 -14.15 16.55 9.50
N ARG A 59 -13.86 16.78 8.21
CA ARG A 59 -14.88 16.78 7.15
C ARG A 59 -15.55 15.41 6.98
N ILE A 60 -14.79 14.30 7.13
CA ILE A 60 -15.37 12.95 7.14
C ILE A 60 -16.40 12.82 8.27
N MET A 61 -16.08 13.29 9.47
CA MET A 61 -17.01 13.24 10.61
C MET A 61 -18.23 14.13 10.39
N GLU A 62 -18.10 15.29 9.77
CA GLU A 62 -19.23 16.19 9.39
C GLU A 62 -20.19 15.53 8.38
N HIS A 63 -19.67 14.67 7.48
CA HIS A 63 -20.49 13.90 6.52
C HIS A 63 -21.06 12.59 7.11
N SER A 64 -20.62 12.18 8.31
CA SER A 64 -21.13 10.97 8.97
C SER A 64 -22.51 11.22 9.55
N LYS A 65 -23.52 10.59 8.93
CA LYS A 65 -24.93 10.72 9.31
C LYS A 65 -25.57 9.32 9.49
N PRO A 66 -26.68 9.20 10.23
CA PRO A 66 -27.43 7.94 10.27
C PRO A 66 -27.82 7.48 8.87
N LEU A 67 -27.66 6.18 8.63
CA LEU A 67 -27.99 5.59 7.34
C LEU A 67 -29.49 5.58 7.07
N SER A 68 -29.86 5.78 5.82
CA SER A 68 -31.21 5.61 5.29
C SER A 68 -31.17 4.64 4.11
N PRO A 69 -31.10 3.32 4.36
CA PRO A 69 -30.97 2.31 3.30
C PRO A 69 -32.05 2.48 2.22
N GLY A 70 -31.68 2.27 0.97
CA GLY A 70 -32.55 2.43 -0.20
C GLY A 70 -32.83 3.88 -0.63
N SER A 71 -32.44 4.89 0.17
CA SER A 71 -32.67 6.31 -0.20
C SER A 71 -31.54 6.90 -1.08
N TYR A 72 -30.40 6.23 -1.20
CA TYR A 72 -29.26 6.69 -1.98
C TYR A 72 -29.43 6.35 -3.46
N ASP A 73 -28.92 7.22 -4.32
CA ASP A 73 -28.85 6.94 -5.76
C ASP A 73 -27.66 6.03 -6.07
N ILE A 74 -26.50 6.25 -5.39
CA ILE A 74 -25.27 5.48 -5.58
C ILE A 74 -24.66 5.17 -4.22
N SER A 75 -24.18 3.94 -4.02
CA SER A 75 -23.25 3.60 -2.93
C SER A 75 -21.88 3.20 -3.49
N LEU A 76 -20.81 3.67 -2.83
CA LEU A 76 -19.44 3.15 -3.00
C LEU A 76 -19.03 2.48 -1.68
N GLN A 77 -18.75 1.18 -1.75
CA GLN A 77 -18.43 0.36 -0.57
C GLN A 77 -17.01 -0.16 -0.65
N VAL A 78 -16.10 0.46 0.10
CA VAL A 78 -14.65 0.16 0.08
C VAL A 78 -14.34 -0.89 1.13
N GLN A 79 -14.50 -2.16 0.79
CA GLN A 79 -14.43 -3.31 1.71
C GLN A 79 -14.03 -4.59 0.97
N LEU A 80 -14.02 -5.72 1.70
CA LEU A 80 -13.99 -7.04 1.08
C LEU A 80 -15.38 -7.40 0.50
N PRO A 81 -15.45 -8.21 -0.55
CA PRO A 81 -16.71 -8.51 -1.23
C PRO A 81 -17.81 -9.09 -0.33
N ASN A 82 -17.45 -9.92 0.65
CA ASN A 82 -18.38 -10.51 1.62
C ASN A 82 -18.97 -9.51 2.65
N GLU A 83 -18.51 -8.27 2.64
CA GLU A 83 -18.97 -7.21 3.53
C GLU A 83 -19.87 -6.20 2.80
N TRP A 84 -20.05 -6.34 1.48
CA TRP A 84 -20.89 -5.46 0.70
C TRP A 84 -22.38 -5.71 0.92
N ASP A 85 -23.15 -4.64 0.88
CA ASP A 85 -24.61 -4.64 1.02
C ASP A 85 -25.26 -3.99 -0.23
N ASN A 86 -25.96 -4.79 -1.01
CA ASN A 86 -26.63 -4.35 -2.24
C ASN A 86 -28.00 -3.70 -2.03
N SER A 87 -28.45 -3.56 -0.78
CA SER A 87 -29.73 -2.91 -0.43
C SER A 87 -29.59 -1.41 -0.15
N LEU A 88 -28.36 -0.87 -0.05
CA LEU A 88 -28.12 0.49 0.42
C LEU A 88 -28.55 1.57 -0.59
N ALA A 89 -28.40 1.33 -1.89
CA ALA A 89 -28.66 2.31 -2.93
C ALA A 89 -29.34 1.69 -4.15
N LYS A 90 -29.86 2.54 -5.05
CA LYS A 90 -30.36 2.11 -6.36
C LYS A 90 -29.26 1.53 -7.23
N PHE A 91 -28.03 2.05 -7.10
CA PHE A 91 -26.84 1.58 -7.82
C PHE A 91 -25.69 1.36 -6.83
N ASN A 92 -25.29 0.10 -6.62
CA ASN A 92 -24.32 -0.28 -5.61
C ASN A 92 -22.98 -0.67 -6.27
N ILE A 93 -21.90 0.00 -5.89
CA ILE A 93 -20.54 -0.20 -6.40
C ILE A 93 -19.66 -0.77 -5.30
N GLY A 94 -19.13 -1.97 -5.53
CA GLY A 94 -18.11 -2.55 -4.67
C GLY A 94 -16.72 -2.07 -5.07
N VAL A 95 -15.92 -1.62 -4.10
CA VAL A 95 -14.53 -1.21 -4.31
C VAL A 95 -13.63 -2.08 -3.44
N THR A 96 -12.67 -2.79 -4.04
CA THR A 96 -11.83 -3.73 -3.29
C THR A 96 -10.46 -3.95 -3.94
N ALA A 97 -9.43 -4.11 -3.12
CA ALA A 97 -8.14 -4.65 -3.53
C ALA A 97 -8.10 -6.19 -3.44
N ALA A 98 -9.21 -6.82 -3.02
CA ALA A 98 -9.35 -8.26 -2.78
C ALA A 98 -8.25 -8.83 -1.88
N VAL A 99 -7.56 -9.86 -2.35
CA VAL A 99 -6.48 -10.55 -1.63
C VAL A 99 -5.25 -10.72 -2.53
N GLU A 100 -4.08 -10.72 -1.92
CA GLU A 100 -2.81 -10.79 -2.62
C GLU A 100 -2.35 -12.24 -2.82
N THR A 101 -3.21 -13.02 -3.52
CA THR A 101 -2.99 -14.41 -3.92
C THR A 101 -3.43 -14.63 -5.36
N ASP A 102 -3.14 -15.79 -5.94
CA ASP A 102 -3.48 -16.11 -7.34
C ASP A 102 -4.99 -16.22 -7.59
N LYS A 103 -5.77 -16.47 -6.53
CA LYS A 103 -7.25 -16.54 -6.52
C LYS A 103 -7.78 -15.95 -5.21
N CYS A 104 -9.02 -15.50 -5.19
CA CYS A 104 -9.75 -15.15 -3.96
C CYS A 104 -10.78 -16.20 -3.59
N ASN A 105 -11.39 -16.04 -2.42
CA ASN A 105 -12.47 -16.92 -1.98
C ASN A 105 -13.60 -16.99 -3.03
N PRO A 106 -13.96 -18.18 -3.53
CA PRO A 106 -15.01 -18.32 -4.55
C PRO A 106 -16.38 -17.76 -4.12
N LYS A 107 -16.68 -17.80 -2.82
CA LYS A 107 -17.91 -17.19 -2.27
C LYS A 107 -17.98 -15.68 -2.51
N TRP A 108 -16.84 -15.01 -2.58
CA TRP A 108 -16.79 -13.58 -2.89
C TRP A 108 -17.32 -13.26 -4.29
N ILE A 109 -17.30 -14.23 -5.23
CA ILE A 109 -17.84 -14.02 -6.57
C ILE A 109 -19.37 -13.94 -6.53
N GLU A 110 -20.02 -14.67 -5.62
CA GLU A 110 -21.46 -14.55 -5.40
C GLU A 110 -21.83 -13.14 -4.90
N ASP A 111 -21.06 -12.60 -3.95
CA ASP A 111 -21.24 -11.24 -3.43
C ASP A 111 -20.91 -10.18 -4.50
N CYS A 112 -19.86 -10.39 -5.27
CA CYS A 112 -19.56 -9.58 -6.46
C CYS A 112 -20.75 -9.51 -7.43
N ASN A 113 -21.42 -10.63 -7.66
CA ASN A 113 -22.55 -10.71 -8.59
C ASN A 113 -23.85 -10.08 -8.07
N LYS A 114 -23.92 -9.69 -6.79
CA LYS A 114 -25.02 -8.91 -6.23
C LYS A 114 -24.87 -7.40 -6.46
N MET A 115 -23.64 -6.95 -6.76
CA MET A 115 -23.36 -5.53 -7.00
C MET A 115 -23.67 -5.14 -8.45
N ASN A 116 -23.95 -3.85 -8.68
CA ASN A 116 -24.15 -3.35 -10.04
C ASN A 116 -22.81 -3.17 -10.79
N GLN A 117 -21.73 -2.90 -10.05
CA GLN A 117 -20.42 -2.63 -10.59
C GLN A 117 -19.33 -2.89 -9.55
N ILE A 118 -18.13 -3.24 -10.02
CA ILE A 118 -16.95 -3.44 -9.17
C ILE A 118 -15.80 -2.57 -9.69
N ILE A 119 -15.11 -1.93 -8.75
CA ILE A 119 -13.87 -1.18 -9.01
C ILE A 119 -12.73 -1.81 -8.22
N VAL A 120 -11.60 -2.01 -8.90
CA VAL A 120 -10.39 -2.59 -8.31
C VAL A 120 -9.16 -1.75 -8.66
N PRO A 121 -8.11 -1.69 -7.80
CA PRO A 121 -6.98 -0.78 -8.00
C PRO A 121 -5.97 -1.28 -9.05
N SER A 122 -6.04 -2.54 -9.48
CA SER A 122 -5.06 -3.11 -10.40
C SER A 122 -5.65 -4.18 -11.32
N THR A 123 -5.01 -4.35 -12.46
CA THR A 123 -5.29 -5.46 -13.40
C THR A 123 -5.05 -6.81 -12.74
N PHE A 124 -4.09 -6.90 -11.82
CA PHE A 124 -3.85 -8.10 -11.01
C PHE A 124 -5.11 -8.47 -10.22
N THR A 125 -5.66 -7.56 -9.43
CA THR A 125 -6.88 -7.80 -8.63
C THR A 125 -8.07 -8.16 -9.51
N LYS A 126 -8.26 -7.48 -10.64
CA LYS A 126 -9.29 -7.83 -11.63
C LYS A 126 -9.16 -9.29 -12.10
N ASN A 127 -7.95 -9.71 -12.39
CA ASN A 127 -7.68 -11.08 -12.86
C ASN A 127 -7.86 -12.11 -11.76
N VAL A 128 -7.49 -11.80 -10.51
CA VAL A 128 -7.73 -12.66 -9.35
C VAL A 128 -9.22 -12.92 -9.18
N ILE A 129 -10.05 -11.89 -9.18
CA ILE A 129 -11.52 -12.03 -9.06
C ILE A 129 -12.08 -12.87 -10.22
N LYS A 130 -11.69 -12.56 -11.46
CA LYS A 130 -12.19 -13.28 -12.66
C LYS A 130 -11.81 -14.77 -12.69
N ARG A 131 -10.65 -15.13 -12.12
CA ARG A 131 -10.19 -16.54 -12.09
C ARG A 131 -10.84 -17.35 -10.95
N SER A 132 -11.47 -16.69 -9.99
CA SER A 132 -12.02 -17.33 -8.79
C SER A 132 -13.45 -17.85 -8.96
N GLY A 133 -14.13 -17.47 -10.04
CA GLY A 133 -15.48 -17.97 -10.34
C GLY A 133 -16.17 -17.21 -11.47
N PRO A 134 -17.43 -17.57 -11.80
CA PRO A 134 -18.20 -17.00 -12.90
C PRO A 134 -18.68 -15.57 -12.57
N LEU A 135 -17.81 -14.59 -12.74
CA LEU A 135 -18.16 -13.18 -12.53
C LEU A 135 -19.04 -12.67 -13.68
N LYS A 136 -20.24 -12.16 -13.33
CA LYS A 136 -21.22 -11.56 -14.25
C LYS A 136 -21.18 -10.02 -14.18
N THR A 137 -20.87 -9.48 -13.01
CA THR A 137 -20.86 -8.03 -12.76
C THR A 137 -19.70 -7.33 -13.49
N PRO A 138 -19.93 -6.18 -14.13
CA PRO A 138 -18.88 -5.38 -14.73
C PRO A 138 -17.80 -5.01 -13.73
N ILE A 139 -16.53 -5.22 -14.08
CA ILE A 139 -15.36 -4.92 -13.23
C ILE A 139 -14.40 -3.98 -13.97
N PHE A 140 -14.09 -2.87 -13.33
CA PHE A 140 -13.23 -1.81 -13.84
C PHE A 140 -11.96 -1.67 -13.00
N VAL A 141 -10.87 -1.27 -13.65
CA VAL A 141 -9.62 -0.93 -12.97
C VAL A 141 -9.55 0.59 -12.83
N VAL A 142 -9.55 1.07 -11.61
CA VAL A 142 -9.26 2.47 -11.27
C VAL A 142 -8.20 2.45 -10.19
N GLN A 143 -7.04 2.98 -10.52
CA GLN A 143 -5.86 2.95 -9.67
C GLN A 143 -6.02 3.86 -8.44
N GLU A 144 -5.12 3.68 -7.48
CA GLU A 144 -4.92 4.63 -6.40
C GLU A 144 -3.87 5.68 -6.82
N TRP A 145 -3.96 6.90 -6.30
CA TRP A 145 -2.96 7.93 -6.59
C TRP A 145 -1.98 8.12 -5.43
N PHE A 146 -0.80 8.64 -5.70
CA PHE A 146 0.12 9.11 -4.68
C PHE A 146 -0.28 10.51 -4.19
N ASP A 147 0.00 10.84 -2.92
CA ASP A 147 -0.25 12.19 -2.42
C ASP A 147 0.77 13.17 -3.04
N GLN A 148 0.26 14.21 -3.73
CA GLN A 148 1.10 15.20 -4.42
C GLN A 148 1.99 16.01 -3.47
N LYS A 149 1.71 16.07 -2.19
CA LYS A 149 2.59 16.68 -1.18
C LYS A 149 3.99 16.07 -1.16
N ILE A 150 4.15 14.83 -1.64
CA ILE A 150 5.46 14.18 -1.79
C ILE A 150 6.40 14.96 -2.72
N LEU A 151 5.87 15.85 -3.55
CA LEU A 151 6.62 16.69 -4.47
C LEU A 151 6.97 18.06 -3.89
N SER A 152 6.42 18.42 -2.73
CA SER A 152 6.62 19.74 -2.09
C SER A 152 7.98 19.82 -1.42
N ARG A 153 8.96 20.46 -2.07
CA ARG A 153 10.30 20.67 -1.51
C ARG A 153 10.29 21.44 -0.19
N SER A 154 9.50 22.49 -0.07
CA SER A 154 9.45 23.32 1.14
C SER A 154 9.00 22.55 2.37
N LEU A 155 8.03 21.65 2.23
CA LEU A 155 7.59 20.77 3.33
C LEU A 155 8.66 19.73 3.68
N ILE A 156 9.32 19.19 2.65
CA ILE A 156 10.33 18.15 2.79
C ILE A 156 11.60 18.73 3.43
N ASP A 157 12.08 19.87 2.94
CA ASP A 157 13.30 20.51 3.46
C ASP A 157 13.11 20.90 4.93
N LYS A 158 11.94 21.40 5.31
CA LYS A 158 11.60 21.67 6.71
C LYS A 158 11.70 20.42 7.58
N THR A 159 11.23 19.28 7.07
CA THR A 159 11.22 18.02 7.80
C THR A 159 12.59 17.33 7.77
N LEU A 160 13.37 17.48 6.69
CA LEU A 160 14.73 16.93 6.57
C LEU A 160 15.73 17.64 7.50
N ASN A 161 15.50 18.91 7.81
CA ASN A 161 16.28 19.67 8.77
C ASN A 161 15.87 19.35 10.22
N ASP A 162 14.84 18.52 10.42
CA ASP A 162 14.43 18.05 11.72
C ASP A 162 15.44 17.01 12.23
N GLU A 163 15.93 17.21 13.46
CA GLU A 163 16.88 16.31 14.13
C GLU A 163 16.39 14.88 14.24
N ARG A 164 15.08 14.65 14.06
CA ARG A 164 14.45 13.31 14.10
C ARG A 164 15.03 12.31 13.12
N PHE A 165 15.61 12.74 12.00
CA PHE A 165 16.31 11.86 11.05
C PHE A 165 17.83 11.95 11.15
N GLY A 166 18.37 12.76 12.06
CA GLY A 166 19.79 12.91 12.30
C GLY A 166 20.51 11.66 12.81
N PHE A 167 19.74 10.64 13.23
CA PHE A 167 20.29 9.35 13.63
C PHE A 167 20.80 8.49 12.47
N ILE A 168 20.42 8.79 11.20
CA ILE A 168 20.87 8.06 10.01
C ILE A 168 22.29 8.54 9.66
N LYS A 169 23.30 7.75 10.04
CA LYS A 169 24.71 8.14 9.89
C LYS A 169 25.34 7.63 8.58
N THR A 170 24.85 6.51 8.04
CA THR A 170 25.32 5.90 6.79
C THR A 170 24.89 6.72 5.57
N ASP A 171 25.68 6.70 4.49
CA ASP A 171 25.44 7.53 3.29
C ASP A 171 24.71 6.79 2.16
N PHE A 172 24.73 5.45 2.19
CA PHE A 172 23.95 4.62 1.29
C PHE A 172 22.92 3.82 2.08
N ASN A 173 21.66 4.26 2.05
CA ASN A 173 20.61 3.59 2.80
C ASN A 173 19.55 2.96 1.91
N ILE A 174 19.16 1.75 2.29
CA ILE A 174 18.04 0.99 1.72
C ILE A 174 16.82 1.27 2.59
N LEU A 175 15.78 1.87 2.00
CA LEU A 175 14.52 2.13 2.67
C LEU A 175 13.58 0.94 2.53
N VAL A 176 13.04 0.46 3.64
CA VAL A 176 12.04 -0.62 3.72
C VAL A 176 10.84 -0.11 4.48
N ILE A 177 9.69 -0.02 3.82
CA ILE A 177 8.43 0.38 4.46
C ILE A 177 7.41 -0.74 4.30
N ALA A 178 7.05 -1.38 5.39
CA ALA A 178 6.03 -2.42 5.42
C ALA A 178 5.51 -2.61 6.84
N GLN A 179 4.24 -2.99 6.97
CA GLN A 179 3.67 -3.45 8.24
C GLN A 179 4.05 -4.91 8.46
N ILE A 180 4.34 -5.30 9.70
CA ILE A 180 4.49 -6.71 10.07
C ILE A 180 3.09 -7.34 10.06
N THR A 181 2.85 -8.31 9.17
CA THR A 181 1.53 -8.97 9.01
C THR A 181 1.47 -10.32 9.71
N SER A 182 2.61 -10.85 10.16
CA SER A 182 2.73 -12.06 10.97
C SER A 182 4.07 -12.12 11.70
N MET A 183 4.10 -12.77 12.86
CA MET A 183 5.35 -13.06 13.58
C MET A 183 6.11 -14.26 12.99
N ASN A 184 5.46 -15.08 12.19
CA ASN A 184 6.08 -16.18 11.45
C ASN A 184 6.48 -15.69 10.06
N ASP A 185 7.76 -15.76 9.72
CA ASP A 185 8.34 -15.27 8.47
C ASP A 185 7.71 -15.94 7.23
N ASN A 186 7.28 -17.21 7.36
CA ASN A 186 6.65 -17.93 6.25
C ASN A 186 5.21 -17.48 5.97
N THR A 187 4.56 -16.87 6.96
CA THR A 187 3.18 -16.38 6.86
C THR A 187 3.09 -14.85 6.81
N ASP A 188 4.22 -14.14 6.90
CA ASP A 188 4.27 -12.69 6.69
C ASP A 188 4.22 -12.36 5.20
N ARG A 189 3.08 -11.84 4.75
CA ARG A 189 2.87 -11.48 3.35
C ARG A 189 3.85 -10.38 2.87
N LYS A 190 4.21 -9.46 3.75
CA LYS A 190 5.17 -8.40 3.43
C LYS A 190 6.62 -8.90 3.39
N ASN A 191 6.88 -10.10 3.91
CA ASN A 191 8.18 -10.74 3.92
C ASN A 191 9.29 -9.85 4.47
N LEU A 192 8.94 -9.08 5.53
CA LEU A 192 9.78 -8.01 6.05
C LEU A 192 11.11 -8.54 6.61
N VAL A 193 11.06 -9.57 7.44
CA VAL A 193 12.26 -10.13 8.09
C VAL A 193 13.24 -10.66 7.05
N ASN A 194 12.77 -11.39 6.04
CA ASN A 194 13.65 -11.86 4.96
C ASN A 194 14.18 -10.69 4.12
N THR A 195 13.39 -9.65 3.84
CA THR A 195 13.87 -8.43 3.16
C THR A 195 15.05 -7.83 3.91
N ILE A 196 14.93 -7.64 5.23
CA ILE A 196 16.01 -7.11 6.07
C ILE A 196 17.23 -8.04 6.07
N LYS A 197 17.00 -9.33 6.28
CA LYS A 197 18.05 -10.37 6.31
C LYS A 197 18.84 -10.41 5.00
N TRP A 198 18.15 -10.36 3.85
CA TRP A 198 18.80 -10.42 2.55
C TRP A 198 19.55 -9.13 2.23
N CYS A 199 19.01 -7.96 2.60
CA CYS A 199 19.75 -6.69 2.53
C CYS A 199 21.02 -6.75 3.39
N TYR A 200 20.90 -7.22 4.63
CA TYR A 200 22.06 -7.33 5.53
C TYR A 200 23.13 -8.28 4.99
N LYS A 201 22.74 -9.49 4.59
CA LYS A 201 23.69 -10.50 4.08
C LYS A 201 24.39 -10.06 2.80
N GLU A 202 23.72 -9.32 1.92
CA GLU A 202 24.33 -8.83 0.69
C GLU A 202 25.46 -7.83 0.94
N PHE A 203 25.32 -7.04 2.02
CA PHE A 203 26.30 -6.02 2.40
C PHE A 203 27.02 -6.35 3.72
N GLU A 204 27.12 -7.62 4.11
CA GLU A 204 27.57 -8.08 5.42
C GLU A 204 28.91 -7.50 5.89
N LYS A 205 29.81 -7.14 4.94
CA LYS A 205 31.12 -6.55 5.20
C LYS A 205 31.19 -5.04 4.87
N ASN A 206 30.05 -4.37 4.76
CA ASN A 206 29.99 -2.96 4.39
C ASN A 206 29.25 -2.13 5.45
N PRO A 207 30.00 -1.53 6.42
CA PRO A 207 29.42 -0.73 7.48
C PRO A 207 28.88 0.62 7.02
N ASP A 208 29.20 1.06 5.78
CA ASP A 208 28.73 2.33 5.21
C ASP A 208 27.32 2.22 4.62
N VAL A 209 26.80 1.00 4.50
CA VAL A 209 25.43 0.73 4.11
C VAL A 209 24.50 0.75 5.34
N GLY A 210 23.34 1.38 5.19
CA GLY A 210 22.27 1.39 6.18
C GLY A 210 21.00 0.73 5.66
N ILE A 211 20.24 0.13 6.56
CA ILE A 211 18.90 -0.39 6.30
C ILE A 211 17.95 0.40 7.19
N VAL A 212 17.13 1.26 6.61
CA VAL A 212 16.14 2.07 7.32
C VAL A 212 14.79 1.42 7.19
N ILE A 213 14.25 0.96 8.32
CA ILE A 213 13.01 0.19 8.38
C ILE A 213 11.93 1.06 9.01
N LYS A 214 10.86 1.34 8.28
CA LYS A 214 9.64 1.93 8.83
C LYS A 214 8.58 0.85 8.93
N THR A 215 8.24 0.46 10.17
CA THR A 215 7.32 -0.65 10.43
C THR A 215 6.58 -0.52 11.77
N ASN A 216 5.51 -1.29 11.93
CA ASN A 216 4.77 -1.55 13.16
C ASN A 216 3.92 -2.83 13.02
N PHE A 217 3.26 -3.26 14.11
CA PHE A 217 2.27 -4.35 14.09
C PHE A 217 0.82 -3.88 13.80
N GLY A 218 0.64 -2.65 13.32
CA GLY A 218 -0.67 -2.08 12.95
C GLY A 218 -1.19 -1.00 13.90
N LYS A 219 -0.52 -0.75 15.02
CA LYS A 219 -0.84 0.33 15.95
C LYS A 219 0.36 1.25 16.12
N GLY A 220 0.13 2.52 16.34
CA GLY A 220 1.20 3.50 16.57
C GLY A 220 1.45 3.79 18.06
N THR A 221 1.16 2.84 18.94
CA THR A 221 1.29 2.99 20.41
C THR A 221 2.70 2.66 20.88
N GLU A 222 3.08 3.12 22.09
CA GLU A 222 4.37 2.74 22.70
C GLU A 222 4.46 1.24 22.93
N LEU A 223 3.36 0.56 23.30
CA LEU A 223 3.34 -0.89 23.44
C LEU A 223 3.66 -1.59 22.09
N ASP A 224 3.07 -1.14 20.99
CA ASP A 224 3.38 -1.67 19.64
C ASP A 224 4.86 -1.42 19.31
N LYS A 225 5.42 -0.27 19.69
CA LYS A 225 6.82 0.06 19.49
C LYS A 225 7.75 -0.90 20.23
N ASP A 226 7.46 -1.19 21.49
CA ASP A 226 8.25 -2.11 22.28
C ASP A 226 8.18 -3.55 21.73
N LEU A 227 6.99 -4.01 21.38
CA LEU A 227 6.79 -5.32 20.71
C LEU A 227 7.54 -5.39 19.39
N THR A 228 7.41 -4.37 18.55
CA THR A 228 8.11 -4.29 17.26
C THR A 228 9.62 -4.31 17.44
N ARG A 229 10.13 -3.55 18.41
CA ARG A 229 11.56 -3.48 18.74
C ARG A 229 12.10 -4.82 19.24
N GLN A 230 11.38 -5.47 20.15
CA GLN A 230 11.78 -6.77 20.70
C GLN A 230 11.78 -7.83 19.61
N PHE A 231 10.71 -7.91 18.80
CA PHE A 231 10.59 -8.84 17.69
C PHE A 231 11.74 -8.67 16.69
N LEU A 232 11.94 -7.45 16.19
CA LEU A 232 13.00 -7.19 15.22
C LEU A 232 14.40 -7.44 15.81
N LYS A 233 14.64 -7.07 17.08
CA LYS A 233 15.91 -7.32 17.75
C LYS A 233 16.22 -8.81 17.80
N GLN A 234 15.24 -9.64 18.17
CA GLN A 234 15.39 -11.10 18.22
C GLN A 234 15.76 -11.64 16.82
N ARG A 235 14.98 -11.27 15.77
CA ARG A 235 15.20 -11.76 14.40
C ARG A 235 16.52 -11.26 13.81
N ILE A 236 16.89 -10.03 14.05
CA ILE A 236 18.14 -9.44 13.56
C ILE A 236 19.35 -10.12 14.22
N ASN A 237 19.30 -10.45 15.51
CA ASN A 237 20.39 -11.12 16.21
C ASN A 237 20.71 -12.52 15.64
N GLU A 238 19.76 -13.18 14.95
CA GLU A 238 19.98 -14.48 14.32
C GLU A 238 20.99 -14.42 13.16
N PHE A 239 21.18 -13.27 12.52
CA PHE A 239 22.03 -13.12 11.35
C PHE A 239 23.06 -11.99 11.41
N ARG A 240 22.94 -11.09 12.39
CA ARG A 240 23.80 -9.90 12.51
C ARG A 240 25.20 -10.27 13.02
N LYS A 241 26.22 -9.71 12.36
CA LYS A 241 27.63 -9.69 12.79
C LYS A 241 28.09 -8.25 13.06
N ASN A 242 29.24 -8.08 13.73
CA ASN A 242 29.67 -6.79 14.27
C ASN A 242 29.97 -5.72 13.21
N ASP A 243 30.46 -6.10 12.02
CA ASP A 243 31.01 -5.19 11.01
C ASP A 243 30.10 -4.97 9.79
N GLY A 244 28.82 -5.35 9.90
CA GLY A 244 27.85 -5.26 8.82
C GLY A 244 27.08 -3.94 8.77
N PRO A 245 26.08 -3.87 7.89
CA PRO A 245 25.19 -2.73 7.70
C PRO A 245 24.56 -2.25 9.01
N LYS A 246 24.40 -0.93 9.11
CA LYS A 246 23.64 -0.34 10.22
C LYS A 246 22.13 -0.53 9.98
N ILE A 247 21.41 -0.89 11.03
CA ILE A 247 19.95 -1.07 10.96
C ILE A 247 19.28 0.00 11.82
N TYR A 248 18.41 0.79 11.19
CA TYR A 248 17.68 1.89 11.81
C TYR A 248 16.19 1.57 11.82
N LEU A 249 15.55 1.67 12.98
CA LEU A 249 14.11 1.49 13.14
C LEU A 249 13.39 2.84 13.28
N VAL A 250 12.45 3.07 12.39
CA VAL A 250 11.47 4.16 12.47
C VAL A 250 10.12 3.53 12.79
N HIS A 251 9.60 3.80 13.97
CA HIS A 251 8.32 3.26 14.44
C HIS A 251 7.28 4.36 14.59
N GLY A 252 6.03 3.97 14.48
CA GLY A 252 4.88 4.80 14.80
C GLY A 252 4.14 5.35 13.60
N ASN A 253 3.09 6.10 13.91
CA ASN A 253 2.26 6.78 12.93
C ASN A 253 2.90 8.12 12.58
N LEU A 254 3.84 8.09 11.64
CA LEU A 254 4.38 9.32 11.06
C LEU A 254 3.26 10.09 10.35
N ASN A 255 3.33 11.41 10.38
CA ASN A 255 2.49 12.22 9.51
C ASN A 255 2.96 12.10 8.05
N THR A 256 2.16 12.59 7.13
CA THR A 256 2.42 12.49 5.68
C THR A 256 3.77 13.11 5.30
N GLU A 257 4.09 14.27 5.84
CA GLU A 257 5.32 15.00 5.58
C GLU A 257 6.56 14.23 6.08
N GLU A 258 6.47 13.60 7.24
CA GLU A 258 7.54 12.75 7.81
C GLU A 258 7.79 11.50 6.97
N VAL A 259 6.72 10.86 6.48
CA VAL A 259 6.86 9.71 5.57
C VAL A 259 7.54 10.14 4.27
N PHE A 260 7.12 11.27 3.70
CA PHE A 260 7.70 11.78 2.46
C PHE A 260 9.15 12.23 2.62
N ALA A 261 9.50 12.79 3.79
CA ALA A 261 10.88 13.09 4.11
C ALA A 261 11.79 11.85 4.13
N LEU A 262 11.28 10.70 4.59
CA LEU A 262 12.04 9.44 4.49
C LEU A 262 12.34 9.08 3.02
N TYR A 263 11.33 9.10 2.14
CA TYR A 263 11.54 8.79 0.73
C TYR A 263 12.50 9.76 0.02
N GLN A 264 12.50 11.02 0.42
CA GLN A 264 13.32 12.06 -0.23
C GLN A 264 14.62 12.39 0.51
N HIS A 265 14.90 11.72 1.63
CA HIS A 265 16.12 11.94 2.38
C HIS A 265 17.34 11.64 1.49
N LYS A 266 18.29 12.61 1.40
CA LYS A 266 19.45 12.54 0.49
C LYS A 266 20.32 11.28 0.64
N LYS A 267 20.29 10.67 1.83
CA LYS A 267 21.00 9.43 2.13
C LYS A 267 20.21 8.17 1.79
N MET A 268 18.92 8.27 1.45
CA MET A 268 18.14 7.14 0.91
C MET A 268 18.52 6.95 -0.56
N LYS A 269 18.93 5.74 -0.93
CA LYS A 269 19.43 5.44 -2.26
C LYS A 269 18.57 4.47 -3.03
N MET A 270 17.81 3.64 -2.34
CA MET A 270 16.83 2.75 -2.97
C MET A 270 15.70 2.42 -1.99
N PHE A 271 14.57 2.02 -2.54
CA PHE A 271 13.48 1.36 -1.83
C PHE A 271 13.54 -0.14 -2.16
N ALA A 272 13.49 -1.02 -1.17
CA ALA A 272 13.53 -2.45 -1.38
C ALA A 272 12.46 -3.17 -0.55
N LEU A 273 11.71 -4.07 -1.18
CA LEU A 273 10.70 -4.89 -0.51
C LEU A 273 10.46 -6.19 -1.28
N ALA A 274 10.83 -7.31 -0.69
CA ALA A 274 10.61 -8.66 -1.24
C ALA A 274 9.21 -9.17 -0.86
N THR A 275 8.16 -8.40 -1.16
CA THR A 275 6.77 -8.74 -0.80
C THR A 275 6.28 -9.98 -1.52
N ARG A 276 5.41 -10.76 -0.86
CA ARG A 276 4.72 -11.92 -1.45
C ARG A 276 3.48 -11.53 -2.26
N GLY A 277 3.04 -10.27 -2.14
CA GLY A 277 1.92 -9.72 -2.90
C GLY A 277 1.41 -8.40 -2.38
N GLU A 278 0.92 -7.58 -3.29
CA GLU A 278 0.28 -6.29 -3.05
C GLU A 278 -1.01 -6.20 -3.86
N GLY A 279 -2.08 -5.69 -3.28
CA GLY A 279 -3.28 -5.34 -4.02
C GLY A 279 -3.04 -4.19 -4.99
N TYR A 280 -2.28 -3.19 -4.52
CA TYR A 280 -1.79 -2.06 -5.31
C TYR A 280 -0.34 -1.71 -4.97
N GLY A 281 -0.03 -1.41 -3.70
CA GLY A 281 1.33 -1.13 -3.25
C GLY A 281 1.62 0.36 -3.06
N LEU A 282 0.86 1.04 -2.20
CA LEU A 282 1.04 2.47 -1.90
C LEU A 282 2.49 2.85 -1.56
N PRO A 283 3.23 2.13 -0.71
CA PRO A 283 4.63 2.48 -0.45
C PRO A 283 5.53 2.43 -1.69
N LEU A 284 5.21 1.57 -2.65
CA LEU A 284 5.97 1.44 -3.90
C LEU A 284 5.68 2.58 -4.87
N ILE A 285 4.41 3.03 -4.99
CA ILE A 285 4.10 4.18 -5.85
C ILE A 285 4.63 5.48 -5.25
N GLU A 286 4.65 5.63 -3.93
CA GLU A 286 5.27 6.76 -3.23
C GLU A 286 6.79 6.79 -3.46
N ALA A 287 7.47 5.63 -3.37
CA ALA A 287 8.89 5.51 -3.71
C ALA A 287 9.15 5.89 -5.18
N ALA A 288 8.30 5.45 -6.12
CA ALA A 288 8.39 5.79 -7.53
C ALA A 288 8.19 7.30 -7.76
N ALA A 289 7.16 7.90 -7.15
CA ALA A 289 6.88 9.34 -7.23
C ALA A 289 8.02 10.19 -6.62
N SER A 290 8.72 9.66 -5.61
CA SER A 290 9.90 10.29 -5.01
C SER A 290 11.15 10.17 -5.90
N GLY A 291 11.18 9.22 -6.85
CA GLY A 291 12.32 8.97 -7.73
C GLY A 291 13.40 8.09 -7.11
N LEU A 292 13.05 7.26 -6.12
CA LEU A 292 13.96 6.23 -5.61
C LEU A 292 14.03 5.04 -6.60
N PRO A 293 15.22 4.47 -6.84
CA PRO A 293 15.34 3.14 -7.41
C PRO A 293 14.56 2.12 -6.60
N ILE A 294 13.80 1.23 -7.26
CA ILE A 294 12.93 0.26 -6.60
C ILE A 294 13.38 -1.15 -6.93
N VAL A 295 13.57 -1.96 -5.88
CA VAL A 295 13.80 -3.41 -5.94
C VAL A 295 12.62 -4.11 -5.29
N THR A 296 11.85 -4.87 -6.06
CA THR A 296 10.66 -5.57 -5.54
C THR A 296 10.29 -6.79 -6.36
N THR A 297 9.47 -7.67 -5.80
CA THR A 297 9.00 -8.90 -6.44
C THR A 297 8.27 -8.59 -7.76
N ASN A 298 8.58 -9.32 -8.82
CA ASN A 298 7.97 -9.14 -10.14
C ASN A 298 6.58 -9.80 -10.23
N TRP A 299 5.71 -9.52 -9.25
CA TRP A 299 4.38 -10.13 -9.16
C TRP A 299 3.40 -9.28 -8.36
N SER A 300 2.16 -9.21 -8.79
CA SER A 300 0.98 -8.63 -8.17
C SER A 300 0.68 -7.15 -8.51
N GLY A 301 -0.16 -6.49 -7.71
CA GLY A 301 -0.82 -5.24 -8.07
C GLY A 301 0.10 -4.04 -8.32
N HIS A 302 1.28 -4.01 -7.73
CA HIS A 302 2.23 -2.92 -7.96
C HIS A 302 2.85 -2.90 -9.38
N LEU A 303 2.71 -3.98 -10.14
CA LEU A 303 3.09 -3.98 -11.55
C LEU A 303 2.16 -3.14 -12.43
N GLU A 304 1.06 -2.64 -11.87
CA GLU A 304 0.19 -1.68 -12.56
C GLU A 304 0.96 -0.41 -12.95
N PHE A 305 1.78 0.11 -12.05
CA PHE A 305 2.56 1.33 -12.26
C PHE A 305 4.07 1.11 -12.41
N LEU A 306 4.61 -0.02 -11.96
CA LEU A 306 6.02 -0.37 -12.17
C LEU A 306 6.23 -0.91 -13.59
N LYS A 307 6.81 -0.11 -14.47
CA LYS A 307 7.09 -0.52 -15.85
C LYS A 307 8.36 -1.35 -15.91
N LYS A 308 8.32 -2.41 -16.75
CA LYS A 308 9.49 -3.21 -17.08
C LYS A 308 10.66 -2.29 -17.48
N ASP A 309 11.86 -2.64 -17.08
CA ASP A 309 13.12 -1.91 -17.32
C ASP A 309 13.27 -0.57 -16.56
N LEU A 310 12.25 -0.11 -15.81
CA LEU A 310 12.32 1.11 -15.00
C LEU A 310 12.46 0.83 -13.50
N PHE A 311 12.31 -0.42 -13.07
CA PHE A 311 12.58 -0.88 -11.71
C PHE A 311 13.46 -2.14 -11.76
N TYR A 312 13.81 -2.70 -10.63
CA TYR A 312 14.65 -3.89 -10.48
C TYR A 312 13.79 -5.07 -10.03
N PRO A 313 13.30 -5.89 -10.98
CA PRO A 313 12.38 -6.98 -10.70
C PRO A 313 13.09 -8.15 -10.02
N VAL A 314 12.50 -8.64 -8.94
CA VAL A 314 12.96 -9.85 -8.23
C VAL A 314 12.18 -11.05 -8.75
N ASP A 315 12.89 -12.10 -9.16
CA ASP A 315 12.30 -13.35 -9.58
C ASP A 315 11.56 -14.03 -8.42
N TYR A 316 10.55 -14.82 -8.74
CA TYR A 316 9.71 -15.50 -7.76
C TYR A 316 9.24 -16.86 -8.29
N SER A 317 8.78 -17.69 -7.37
CA SER A 317 7.93 -18.86 -7.67
C SER A 317 6.58 -18.70 -6.97
N LEU A 318 5.52 -19.29 -7.51
CA LEU A 318 4.24 -19.34 -6.79
C LEU A 318 4.28 -20.48 -5.78
N LYS A 319 4.20 -20.12 -4.50
CA LYS A 319 4.17 -21.08 -3.37
C LYS A 319 2.79 -21.10 -2.76
N GLN A 320 2.32 -22.28 -2.40
CA GLN A 320 1.09 -22.45 -1.64
C GLN A 320 1.21 -21.76 -0.29
N ILE A 321 0.12 -21.11 0.14
CA ILE A 321 0.04 -20.47 1.45
C ILE A 321 0.19 -21.51 2.55
N GLU A 322 0.99 -21.20 3.56
CA GLU A 322 1.16 -22.09 4.72
C GLU A 322 -0.17 -22.32 5.46
N LYS A 323 -0.39 -23.52 5.93
CA LYS A 323 -1.65 -23.92 6.60
C LYS A 323 -2.04 -23.00 7.77
N GLU A 324 -1.05 -22.53 8.53
CA GLU A 324 -1.26 -21.63 9.68
C GLU A 324 -1.82 -20.24 9.27
N LYS A 325 -1.72 -19.86 8.00
CA LYS A 325 -2.27 -18.63 7.47
C LYS A 325 -3.71 -18.77 6.96
N ILE A 326 -4.16 -19.99 6.72
CA ILE A 326 -5.48 -20.28 6.16
C ILE A 326 -6.55 -19.97 7.22
N ASP A 327 -7.46 -19.08 6.88
CA ASP A 327 -8.62 -18.70 7.70
C ASP A 327 -9.96 -19.05 7.04
N ASN A 328 -9.94 -19.64 5.82
CA ASN A 328 -11.10 -20.01 5.02
C ASN A 328 -12.07 -18.85 4.71
N ASN A 329 -11.60 -17.64 4.85
CA ASN A 329 -12.34 -16.42 4.49
C ASN A 329 -11.53 -15.55 3.51
N ILE A 330 -10.37 -15.06 3.95
CA ILE A 330 -9.45 -14.26 3.13
C ILE A 330 -8.42 -15.18 2.47
N PHE A 331 -7.76 -16.01 3.26
CA PHE A 331 -6.74 -16.96 2.81
C PHE A 331 -7.30 -18.37 2.76
N MET A 332 -7.44 -18.89 1.56
CA MET A 332 -8.05 -20.21 1.30
C MET A 332 -6.98 -21.28 1.11
N ASP A 333 -7.28 -22.51 1.46
CA ASP A 333 -6.41 -23.64 1.17
C ASP A 333 -6.18 -23.80 -0.35
N GLY A 334 -4.96 -24.18 -0.72
CA GLY A 334 -4.55 -24.34 -2.11
C GLY A 334 -4.27 -23.05 -2.87
N HIS A 335 -4.55 -21.85 -2.30
CA HIS A 335 -4.17 -20.59 -2.90
C HIS A 335 -2.66 -20.33 -2.79
N LYS A 336 -2.14 -19.57 -3.74
CA LYS A 336 -0.70 -19.30 -3.87
C LYS A 336 -0.42 -17.81 -3.86
N TRP A 337 0.73 -17.46 -3.33
CA TRP A 337 1.34 -16.13 -3.47
C TRP A 337 2.76 -16.25 -4.00
N ALA A 338 3.42 -15.14 -4.29
CA ALA A 338 4.81 -15.16 -4.72
C ALA A 338 5.74 -15.51 -3.54
N GLU A 339 6.68 -16.41 -3.77
CA GLU A 339 7.85 -16.58 -2.91
C GLU A 339 9.04 -15.97 -3.64
N PRO A 340 9.54 -14.79 -3.22
CA PRO A 340 10.63 -14.10 -3.87
C PRO A 340 11.95 -14.87 -3.75
N SER A 341 12.77 -14.84 -4.79
CA SER A 341 14.10 -15.44 -4.79
C SER A 341 15.11 -14.59 -4.03
N GLU A 342 15.72 -15.12 -2.96
CA GLU A 342 16.83 -14.47 -2.24
C GLU A 342 17.97 -14.11 -3.18
N VAL A 343 18.37 -15.03 -4.06
CA VAL A 343 19.48 -14.84 -5.01
C VAL A 343 19.18 -13.69 -5.96
N SER A 344 17.97 -13.67 -6.53
CA SER A 344 17.54 -12.57 -7.41
C SER A 344 17.46 -11.25 -6.65
N PHE A 345 16.89 -11.21 -5.46
CA PHE A 345 16.79 -10.01 -4.64
C PHE A 345 18.16 -9.40 -4.34
N LYS A 346 19.10 -10.22 -3.86
CA LYS A 346 20.49 -9.80 -3.57
C LYS A 346 21.19 -9.27 -4.82
N LYS A 347 21.06 -9.96 -5.95
CA LYS A 347 21.58 -9.50 -7.25
C LYS A 347 21.03 -8.12 -7.62
N GLN A 348 19.74 -7.88 -7.44
CA GLN A 348 19.12 -6.62 -7.81
C GLN A 348 19.55 -5.46 -6.90
N ILE A 349 19.60 -5.65 -5.57
CA ILE A 349 20.08 -4.59 -4.66
C ILE A 349 21.57 -4.29 -4.89
N ARG A 350 22.38 -5.30 -5.19
CA ARG A 350 23.79 -5.14 -5.57
C ARG A 350 23.93 -4.36 -6.88
N SER A 351 23.12 -4.67 -7.88
CA SER A 351 23.12 -3.96 -9.16
C SER A 351 22.79 -2.47 -9.00
N VAL A 352 21.85 -2.13 -8.11
CA VAL A 352 21.55 -0.71 -7.78
C VAL A 352 22.74 -0.05 -7.10
N TYR A 353 23.39 -0.74 -6.15
CA TYR A 353 24.55 -0.22 -5.42
C TYR A 353 25.73 0.06 -6.36
N ASP A 354 26.13 -0.93 -7.16
CA ASP A 354 27.30 -0.85 -8.03
C ASP A 354 27.09 0.13 -9.21
N ASN A 355 25.83 0.30 -9.67
CA ASN A 355 25.48 1.12 -10.84
C ASN A 355 24.49 2.24 -10.48
N TYR A 356 24.73 2.94 -9.37
CA TYR A 356 23.76 3.90 -8.80
C TYR A 356 23.35 5.02 -9.77
N ASN A 357 24.27 5.51 -10.61
CA ASN A 357 23.94 6.55 -11.61
C ASN A 357 22.95 6.06 -12.67
N ASP A 358 23.06 4.79 -13.11
CA ASP A 358 22.08 4.18 -14.00
C ASP A 358 20.73 3.98 -13.28
N ALA A 359 20.78 3.50 -12.04
CA ALA A 359 19.59 3.32 -11.22
C ALA A 359 18.81 4.64 -11.04
N LYS A 360 19.52 5.75 -10.83
CA LYS A 360 18.90 7.09 -10.78
C LYS A 360 18.27 7.50 -12.12
N ARG A 361 18.89 7.18 -13.25
CA ARG A 361 18.28 7.47 -14.57
C ARG A 361 17.01 6.69 -14.79
N ARG A 362 17.00 5.39 -14.43
CA ARG A 362 15.80 4.54 -14.52
C ARG A 362 14.69 5.03 -13.60
N SER A 363 15.00 5.31 -12.33
CA SER A 363 14.01 5.79 -11.37
C SER A 363 13.44 7.18 -11.74
N LYS A 364 14.23 8.05 -12.38
CA LYS A 364 13.72 9.32 -12.92
C LYS A 364 12.67 9.09 -14.00
N LYS A 365 12.92 8.17 -14.95
CA LYS A 365 11.93 7.81 -15.98
C LYS A 365 10.66 7.19 -15.37
N LEU A 366 10.82 6.35 -14.33
CA LEU A 366 9.69 5.79 -13.60
C LEU A 366 8.89 6.88 -12.89
N LYS A 367 9.58 7.81 -12.23
CA LYS A 367 8.95 8.99 -11.62
C LYS A 367 8.12 9.75 -12.63
N ASP A 368 8.71 10.12 -13.77
CA ASP A 368 8.02 10.88 -14.82
C ASP A 368 6.77 10.13 -15.32
N HIS A 369 6.87 8.81 -15.48
CA HIS A 369 5.73 7.95 -15.82
C HIS A 369 4.63 7.98 -14.76
N VAL A 370 4.99 7.84 -13.48
CA VAL A 370 4.04 7.84 -12.36
C VAL A 370 3.38 9.21 -12.21
N LEU A 371 4.16 10.29 -12.24
CA LEU A 371 3.62 11.66 -12.14
C LEU A 371 2.64 11.99 -13.26
N LYS A 372 2.87 11.46 -14.46
CA LYS A 372 1.99 11.70 -15.61
C LYS A 372 0.67 10.91 -15.52
N ASN A 373 0.72 9.64 -15.11
CA ASN A 373 -0.39 8.71 -15.32
C ASN A 373 -1.15 8.33 -14.04
N TYR A 374 -0.58 8.60 -12.84
CA TYR A 374 -1.14 8.15 -11.54
C TYR A 374 -1.28 9.33 -10.55
N ASN A 375 -1.36 10.56 -11.05
CA ASN A 375 -1.71 11.72 -10.22
C ASN A 375 -3.21 11.74 -9.91
N ASP A 376 -3.60 12.53 -8.94
CA ASP A 376 -4.99 12.61 -8.47
C ASP A 376 -5.96 13.07 -9.55
N LEU A 377 -5.59 14.02 -10.43
CA LEU A 377 -6.48 14.51 -11.48
C LEU A 377 -6.85 13.42 -12.49
N VAL A 378 -5.85 12.62 -12.92
CA VAL A 378 -6.06 11.50 -13.85
C VAL A 378 -6.97 10.45 -13.23
N ILE A 379 -6.70 10.06 -11.97
CA ILE A 379 -7.45 9.00 -11.32
C ILE A 379 -8.87 9.45 -10.95
N ARG A 380 -9.05 10.69 -10.47
CA ARG A 380 -10.39 11.27 -10.21
C ARG A 380 -11.23 11.32 -11.46
N LYS A 381 -10.64 11.69 -12.60
CA LYS A 381 -11.33 11.64 -13.88
C LYS A 381 -11.81 10.23 -14.20
N SER A 382 -10.97 9.21 -14.01
CA SER A 382 -11.33 7.81 -14.23
C SER A 382 -12.49 7.37 -13.33
N TYR A 383 -12.48 7.77 -12.05
CA TYR A 383 -13.63 7.56 -11.16
C TYR A 383 -14.91 8.22 -11.69
N SER A 384 -14.82 9.50 -12.11
CA SER A 384 -15.96 10.25 -12.63
C SER A 384 -16.55 9.59 -13.89
N ASP A 385 -15.69 9.17 -14.82
CA ASP A 385 -16.11 8.53 -16.07
C ASP A 385 -16.82 7.18 -15.80
N ILE A 386 -16.34 6.40 -14.82
CA ILE A 386 -16.87 5.08 -14.50
C ILE A 386 -18.13 5.16 -13.63
N VAL A 387 -18.14 6.01 -12.60
CA VAL A 387 -19.24 6.07 -11.61
C VAL A 387 -20.42 6.89 -12.11
N PHE A 388 -20.16 7.97 -12.84
CA PHE A 388 -21.21 8.89 -13.28
C PHE A 388 -21.47 8.86 -14.81
N GLY A 389 -20.78 7.97 -15.53
CA GLY A 389 -21.01 7.78 -16.98
C GLY A 389 -20.51 8.94 -17.81
N GLY A 390 -19.36 9.54 -17.46
CA GLY A 390 -18.64 10.52 -18.29
C GLY A 390 -19.54 11.55 -18.97
N LYS A 391 -20.35 12.31 -18.23
CA LYS A 391 -20.95 13.49 -18.81
C LYS A 391 -19.82 14.51 -19.07
N LYS A 392 -19.57 14.72 -20.36
CA LYS A 392 -18.72 15.81 -20.85
C LYS A 392 -19.19 17.17 -20.37
#